data_3b301bbef6b7bf6f01e96c8fa8808b7e
#
_entry.id   3b301bbef6b7bf6f01e96c8fa8808b7e
#
_cell.length_a   1.000
_cell.length_b   1.000
_cell.length_c   1.000
_cell.angle_alpha   90.00
_cell.angle_beta   90.00
_cell.angle_gamma   90.00
#
_symmetry.space_group_name_H-M   'P 1'
#
loop_
_entity.id
_entity.type
_entity.pdbx_description
1 polymer ?
#
loop_
_entity_poly.entity_id
_entity_poly.type
_entity_poly.pdbx_seq_one_letter_code
_entity_poly.pdbx_strand_id
1 'polypeptide(L)'
;MAVAGGNKTKVAVIGASGYVGEELARLLLRHPRVELVAVTSRQFAGKTVAEVFPRFSHLEKTSELRFSEPDPEQLGQRAEIIFLALPHGRAAEFAKPLLQAGARVIDLSADFRIESPKTYREFYGHDHPVPELLGKAVYGLPEIYRKKISDAKLVACPGCYPTSILLPLLPLIREKVANLARILVTSLSGVSGAGRKVEADYLFAECNESMRPYGVPKHRHLSEIEEQLSVFAGEKVTIQFTPHLVPLNRGIITTIYVDLNEMSDAPSADERLRRTGDRRSLIDAIYQKAYGDEPFVRLLGDKLFPDTKNVTGTNFIDIAWRPDPRTRRLILMSAIDNLMKGASGQAIQCFNIMRGYRETEDLL
;
A
#
# COMPACT_ATOMS: atom_id res chain seq x y z
N MET A 1 -2.18 9.74 -30.12
CA MET A 1 -2.23 8.49 -30.93
C MET A 1 -3.27 7.59 -30.30
N ALA A 2 -4.37 7.29 -30.99
CA ALA A 2 -5.39 6.35 -30.53
C ALA A 2 -4.77 4.95 -30.44
N VAL A 3 -4.76 4.37 -29.25
CA VAL A 3 -4.30 2.98 -29.02
C VAL A 3 -5.31 2.06 -29.70
N ALA A 4 -4.84 1.24 -30.65
CA ALA A 4 -5.65 0.25 -31.37
C ALA A 4 -6.50 -0.56 -30.36
N GLY A 5 -7.78 -0.79 -30.72
CA GLY A 5 -8.80 -1.41 -29.90
C GLY A 5 -8.51 -2.87 -29.49
N GLY A 6 -7.72 -3.05 -28.44
CA GLY A 6 -7.67 -4.31 -27.71
C GLY A 6 -8.88 -4.41 -26.77
N ASN A 7 -9.40 -5.63 -26.55
CA ASN A 7 -10.48 -5.86 -25.60
C ASN A 7 -10.10 -5.27 -24.22
N LYS A 8 -10.94 -4.39 -23.69
CA LYS A 8 -10.77 -3.84 -22.32
C LYS A 8 -10.95 -4.96 -21.30
N THR A 9 -10.12 -4.97 -20.26
CA THR A 9 -10.28 -5.88 -19.11
C THR A 9 -11.53 -5.50 -18.33
N LYS A 10 -12.42 -6.44 -18.11
CA LYS A 10 -13.61 -6.26 -17.29
C LYS A 10 -13.24 -6.34 -15.81
N VAL A 11 -13.58 -5.28 -15.08
CA VAL A 11 -13.19 -5.11 -13.66
C VAL A 11 -14.42 -4.79 -12.82
N ALA A 12 -14.43 -5.27 -11.58
CA ALA A 12 -15.43 -4.90 -10.58
C ALA A 12 -14.76 -4.40 -9.28
N VAL A 13 -15.47 -3.55 -8.53
CA VAL A 13 -15.04 -3.05 -7.22
C VAL A 13 -16.09 -3.37 -6.18
N ILE A 14 -15.74 -4.20 -5.21
CA ILE A 14 -16.58 -4.49 -4.04
C ILE A 14 -16.20 -3.50 -2.92
N GLY A 15 -17.20 -2.74 -2.41
CA GLY A 15 -16.97 -1.70 -1.41
C GLY A 15 -16.57 -0.34 -1.99
N ALA A 16 -17.06 -0.02 -3.19
CA ALA A 16 -16.70 1.18 -3.93
C ALA A 16 -17.12 2.52 -3.26
N SER A 17 -17.91 2.50 -2.19
CA SER A 17 -18.39 3.72 -1.51
C SER A 17 -17.49 4.23 -0.39
N GLY A 18 -16.46 3.48 0.03
CA GLY A 18 -15.42 3.94 0.96
C GLY A 18 -14.39 4.86 0.27
N TYR A 19 -13.55 5.56 1.02
CA TYR A 19 -12.53 6.46 0.44
C TYR A 19 -11.58 5.75 -0.53
N VAL A 20 -11.12 4.56 -0.17
CA VAL A 20 -10.29 3.71 -1.03
C VAL A 20 -11.05 3.26 -2.27
N GLY A 21 -12.31 2.77 -2.09
CA GLY A 21 -13.15 2.32 -3.20
C GLY A 21 -13.55 3.45 -4.16
N GLU A 22 -13.81 4.65 -3.64
CA GLU A 22 -14.08 5.85 -4.44
C GLU A 22 -12.84 6.24 -5.28
N GLU A 23 -11.64 6.21 -4.68
CA GLU A 23 -10.40 6.51 -5.40
C GLU A 23 -10.11 5.44 -6.47
N LEU A 24 -10.33 4.15 -6.17
CA LEU A 24 -10.26 3.07 -7.16
C LEU A 24 -11.22 3.28 -8.33
N ALA A 25 -12.50 3.57 -8.04
CA ALA A 25 -13.48 3.82 -9.07
C ALA A 25 -13.07 4.98 -9.98
N ARG A 26 -12.53 6.06 -9.41
CA ARG A 26 -12.01 7.22 -10.16
C ARG A 26 -10.88 6.81 -11.12
N LEU A 27 -9.91 6.03 -10.65
CA LEU A 27 -8.78 5.56 -11.46
C LEU A 27 -9.28 4.60 -12.55
N LEU A 28 -10.09 3.60 -12.20
CA LEU A 28 -10.59 2.60 -13.15
C LEU A 28 -11.49 3.18 -14.24
N LEU A 29 -12.30 4.20 -13.93
CA LEU A 29 -13.14 4.91 -14.92
C LEU A 29 -12.31 5.66 -15.96
N ARG A 30 -11.11 6.10 -15.60
CA ARG A 30 -10.19 6.81 -16.51
C ARG A 30 -9.24 5.87 -17.24
N HIS A 31 -9.02 4.68 -16.71
CA HIS A 31 -8.01 3.75 -17.20
C HIS A 31 -8.32 3.28 -18.64
N PRO A 32 -7.42 3.48 -19.62
CA PRO A 32 -7.72 3.24 -21.03
C PRO A 32 -7.95 1.77 -21.38
N ARG A 33 -7.44 0.83 -20.57
CA ARG A 33 -7.55 -0.62 -20.76
C ARG A 33 -8.64 -1.28 -19.93
N VAL A 34 -9.46 -0.52 -19.20
CA VAL A 34 -10.44 -1.05 -18.26
C VAL A 34 -11.86 -0.79 -18.75
N GLU A 35 -12.73 -1.77 -18.55
CA GLU A 35 -14.17 -1.62 -18.50
C GLU A 35 -14.65 -1.91 -17.07
N LEU A 36 -15.03 -0.87 -16.34
CA LEU A 36 -15.60 -1.01 -15.00
C LEU A 36 -17.06 -1.48 -15.14
N VAL A 37 -17.29 -2.79 -14.96
CA VAL A 37 -18.60 -3.43 -15.20
C VAL A 37 -19.50 -3.49 -13.97
N ALA A 38 -18.94 -3.33 -12.77
CA ALA A 38 -19.72 -3.32 -11.53
C ALA A 38 -19.03 -2.55 -10.41
N VAL A 39 -19.82 -1.84 -9.61
CA VAL A 39 -19.44 -1.23 -8.34
C VAL A 39 -20.47 -1.63 -7.30
N THR A 40 -20.02 -1.98 -6.07
CA THR A 40 -20.97 -2.42 -5.05
C THR A 40 -20.93 -1.57 -3.80
N SER A 41 -22.11 -1.40 -3.21
CA SER A 41 -22.32 -0.80 -1.89
C SER A 41 -23.72 -1.15 -1.40
N ARG A 42 -23.83 -1.72 -0.20
CA ARG A 42 -25.15 -1.97 0.40
C ARG A 42 -25.92 -0.67 0.66
N GLN A 43 -25.20 0.38 1.08
CA GLN A 43 -25.80 1.68 1.41
C GLN A 43 -26.37 2.42 0.20
N PHE A 44 -25.74 2.26 -0.98
CA PHE A 44 -26.06 3.03 -2.19
C PHE A 44 -26.63 2.17 -3.31
N ALA A 45 -27.07 0.94 -3.03
CA ALA A 45 -27.66 0.05 -4.03
C ALA A 45 -28.78 0.77 -4.80
N GLY A 46 -28.79 0.66 -6.13
CA GLY A 46 -29.71 1.31 -7.04
C GLY A 46 -29.32 2.71 -7.52
N LYS A 47 -28.46 3.44 -6.79
CA LYS A 47 -27.99 4.78 -7.18
C LYS A 47 -26.87 4.67 -8.21
N THR A 48 -26.80 5.63 -9.13
CA THR A 48 -25.69 5.73 -10.09
C THR A 48 -24.40 6.22 -9.45
N VAL A 49 -23.27 5.97 -10.11
CA VAL A 49 -21.98 6.51 -9.66
C VAL A 49 -21.99 8.04 -9.66
N ALA A 50 -22.64 8.67 -10.63
CA ALA A 50 -22.77 10.12 -10.70
C ALA A 50 -23.64 10.70 -9.57
N GLU A 51 -24.70 9.99 -9.14
CA GLU A 51 -25.51 10.42 -7.99
C GLU A 51 -24.77 10.31 -6.67
N VAL A 52 -23.94 9.29 -6.47
CA VAL A 52 -23.15 9.09 -5.23
C VAL A 52 -21.90 9.96 -5.22
N PHE A 53 -21.27 10.12 -6.37
CA PHE A 53 -20.05 10.91 -6.55
C PHE A 53 -20.22 11.96 -7.67
N PRO A 54 -20.93 13.07 -7.42
CA PRO A 54 -21.19 14.11 -8.44
C PRO A 54 -19.93 14.63 -9.12
N ARG A 55 -18.79 14.62 -8.43
CA ARG A 55 -17.49 15.02 -8.98
C ARG A 55 -16.99 14.15 -10.14
N PHE A 56 -17.60 12.95 -10.36
CA PHE A 56 -17.27 12.05 -11.47
C PHE A 56 -18.26 12.13 -12.63
N SER A 57 -19.30 12.98 -12.56
CA SER A 57 -20.36 13.06 -13.58
C SER A 57 -19.87 13.38 -15.00
N HIS A 58 -18.66 13.94 -15.12
CA HIS A 58 -18.00 14.23 -16.40
C HIS A 58 -17.32 12.99 -17.02
N LEU A 59 -17.16 11.89 -16.28
CA LEU A 59 -16.57 10.65 -16.77
C LEU A 59 -17.64 9.80 -17.46
N GLU A 60 -17.25 9.11 -18.55
CA GLU A 60 -18.15 8.23 -19.30
C GLU A 60 -18.79 7.15 -18.39
N LYS A 61 -20.01 6.75 -18.72
CA LYS A 61 -20.78 5.68 -18.06
C LYS A 61 -21.14 5.91 -16.58
N THR A 62 -20.76 7.00 -15.95
CA THR A 62 -21.06 7.23 -14.52
C THR A 62 -22.54 7.45 -14.24
N SER A 63 -23.33 7.93 -15.23
CA SER A 63 -24.79 8.06 -15.16
C SER A 63 -25.53 6.73 -15.40
N GLU A 64 -24.88 5.73 -15.96
CA GLU A 64 -25.45 4.42 -16.28
C GLU A 64 -25.03 3.36 -15.25
N LEU A 65 -23.77 3.41 -14.80
CA LEU A 65 -23.22 2.46 -13.84
C LEU A 65 -23.83 2.67 -12.45
N ARG A 66 -24.60 1.67 -12.00
CA ARG A 66 -25.29 1.71 -10.70
C ARG A 66 -24.57 0.85 -9.66
N PHE A 67 -24.62 1.31 -8.44
CA PHE A 67 -24.23 0.49 -7.28
C PHE A 67 -25.23 -0.67 -7.13
N SER A 68 -24.69 -1.86 -6.90
CA SER A 68 -25.46 -3.06 -6.54
C SER A 68 -25.05 -3.57 -5.17
N GLU A 69 -25.82 -4.49 -4.63
CA GLU A 69 -25.34 -5.34 -3.54
C GLU A 69 -24.23 -6.28 -4.06
N PRO A 70 -23.27 -6.66 -3.19
CA PRO A 70 -22.19 -7.55 -3.61
C PRO A 70 -22.69 -9.00 -3.68
N ASP A 71 -22.72 -9.55 -4.88
CA ASP A 71 -22.98 -10.98 -5.17
C ASP A 71 -21.71 -11.56 -5.81
N PRO A 72 -20.91 -12.37 -5.06
CA PRO A 72 -19.65 -12.86 -5.57
C PRO A 72 -19.78 -13.81 -6.76
N GLU A 73 -20.86 -14.58 -6.88
CA GLU A 73 -21.06 -15.50 -8.01
C GLU A 73 -21.32 -14.73 -9.29
N GLN A 74 -22.26 -13.78 -9.26
CA GLN A 74 -22.54 -12.92 -10.41
C GLN A 74 -21.34 -12.06 -10.82
N LEU A 75 -20.61 -11.50 -9.83
CA LEU A 75 -19.44 -10.68 -10.11
C LEU A 75 -18.30 -11.49 -10.71
N GLY A 76 -18.08 -12.72 -10.23
CA GLY A 76 -17.05 -13.63 -10.77
C GLY A 76 -17.31 -14.05 -12.22
N GLN A 77 -18.57 -14.08 -12.66
CA GLN A 77 -18.94 -14.35 -14.06
C GLN A 77 -18.80 -13.12 -14.96
N ARG A 78 -18.87 -11.90 -14.40
CA ARG A 78 -18.90 -10.64 -15.16
C ARG A 78 -17.55 -9.95 -15.26
N ALA A 79 -16.65 -10.17 -14.31
CA ALA A 79 -15.37 -9.48 -14.21
C ALA A 79 -14.19 -10.46 -14.16
N GLU A 80 -13.12 -10.14 -14.87
CA GLU A 80 -11.87 -10.91 -14.87
C GLU A 80 -11.02 -10.62 -13.64
N ILE A 81 -11.06 -9.37 -13.16
CA ILE A 81 -10.34 -8.91 -11.96
C ILE A 81 -11.29 -8.16 -11.06
N ILE A 82 -11.25 -8.47 -9.77
CA ILE A 82 -12.14 -7.89 -8.77
C ILE A 82 -11.30 -7.30 -7.63
N PHE A 83 -11.53 -6.02 -7.36
CA PHE A 83 -10.93 -5.32 -6.23
C PHE A 83 -11.84 -5.40 -5.00
N LEU A 84 -11.25 -5.76 -3.86
CA LEU A 84 -11.94 -5.78 -2.58
C LEU A 84 -11.51 -4.56 -1.75
N ALA A 85 -12.37 -3.54 -1.69
CA ALA A 85 -12.15 -2.32 -0.89
C ALA A 85 -13.06 -2.33 0.35
N LEU A 86 -12.97 -3.42 1.11
CA LEU A 86 -13.84 -3.73 2.24
C LEU A 86 -13.13 -3.50 3.60
N PRO A 87 -13.88 -3.32 4.68
CA PRO A 87 -13.33 -3.38 6.03
C PRO A 87 -12.68 -4.74 6.32
N HIS A 88 -11.73 -4.76 7.26
CA HIS A 88 -11.06 -5.98 7.71
C HIS A 88 -12.06 -7.02 8.22
N GLY A 89 -11.77 -8.30 7.99
CA GLY A 89 -12.61 -9.44 8.36
C GLY A 89 -13.79 -9.67 7.41
N ARG A 90 -13.92 -8.88 6.34
CA ARG A 90 -15.04 -8.99 5.39
C ARG A 90 -14.60 -9.41 3.99
N ALA A 91 -13.40 -9.07 3.56
CA ALA A 91 -12.90 -9.39 2.23
C ALA A 91 -12.69 -10.90 2.04
N ALA A 92 -12.31 -11.59 3.09
CA ALA A 92 -12.08 -13.04 3.06
C ALA A 92 -13.33 -13.84 2.65
N GLU A 93 -14.53 -13.39 3.06
CA GLU A 93 -15.79 -14.02 2.68
C GLU A 93 -16.05 -13.96 1.17
N PHE A 94 -15.58 -12.92 0.50
CA PHE A 94 -15.73 -12.71 -0.94
C PHE A 94 -14.63 -13.36 -1.76
N ALA A 95 -13.39 -13.36 -1.26
CA ALA A 95 -12.23 -13.81 -2.03
C ALA A 95 -12.36 -15.27 -2.50
N LYS A 96 -12.81 -16.17 -1.61
CA LYS A 96 -12.91 -17.61 -1.92
C LYS A 96 -13.88 -17.90 -3.07
N PRO A 97 -15.14 -17.49 -3.05
CA PRO A 97 -16.08 -17.73 -4.15
C PRO A 97 -15.65 -17.04 -5.45
N LEU A 98 -15.07 -15.84 -5.41
CA LEU A 98 -14.56 -15.16 -6.58
C LEU A 98 -13.42 -15.93 -7.27
N LEU A 99 -12.47 -16.44 -6.49
CA LEU A 99 -11.38 -17.28 -7.00
C LEU A 99 -11.90 -18.61 -7.57
N GLN A 100 -12.91 -19.19 -6.96
CA GLN A 100 -13.57 -20.42 -7.46
C GLN A 100 -14.31 -20.16 -8.78
N ALA A 101 -14.89 -18.98 -8.98
CA ALA A 101 -15.48 -18.55 -10.23
C ALA A 101 -14.46 -18.24 -11.32
N GLY A 102 -13.15 -18.30 -11.02
CA GLY A 102 -12.06 -18.06 -11.97
C GLY A 102 -11.58 -16.62 -12.06
N ALA A 103 -12.15 -15.70 -11.30
CA ALA A 103 -11.68 -14.32 -11.25
C ALA A 103 -10.33 -14.21 -10.52
N ARG A 104 -9.54 -13.19 -10.87
CA ARG A 104 -8.38 -12.78 -10.08
C ARG A 104 -8.78 -11.69 -9.08
N VAL A 105 -8.22 -11.71 -7.90
CA VAL A 105 -8.61 -10.83 -6.81
C VAL A 105 -7.45 -9.94 -6.36
N ILE A 106 -7.72 -8.64 -6.20
CA ILE A 106 -6.81 -7.68 -5.58
C ILE A 106 -7.49 -7.16 -4.30
N ASP A 107 -6.97 -7.59 -3.15
CA ASP A 107 -7.51 -7.22 -1.85
C ASP A 107 -6.77 -6.01 -1.25
N LEU A 108 -7.51 -4.98 -0.88
CA LEU A 108 -7.01 -3.79 -0.21
C LEU A 108 -7.31 -3.80 1.29
N SER A 109 -8.01 -4.85 1.79
CA SER A 109 -8.20 -5.06 3.22
C SER A 109 -6.93 -5.60 3.87
N ALA A 110 -7.00 -5.94 5.13
CA ALA A 110 -5.88 -6.58 5.82
C ALA A 110 -5.96 -8.11 5.86
N ASP A 111 -6.99 -8.70 5.25
CA ASP A 111 -7.33 -10.10 5.49
C ASP A 111 -6.27 -11.09 4.97
N PHE A 112 -5.55 -10.73 3.90
CA PHE A 112 -4.58 -11.64 3.29
C PHE A 112 -3.11 -11.18 3.37
N ARG A 113 -2.81 -10.17 4.19
CA ARG A 113 -1.46 -9.57 4.29
C ARG A 113 -0.50 -10.37 5.16
N ILE A 114 -1.03 -11.20 6.06
CA ILE A 114 -0.29 -11.96 7.07
C ILE A 114 -0.48 -13.43 6.77
N GLU A 115 0.62 -14.19 6.68
CA GLU A 115 0.56 -15.64 6.40
C GLU A 115 0.17 -16.46 7.62
N SER A 116 0.52 -16.03 8.84
CA SER A 116 0.27 -16.76 10.07
C SER A 116 -1.16 -16.56 10.59
N PRO A 117 -2.02 -17.61 10.64
CA PRO A 117 -3.35 -17.50 11.26
C PRO A 117 -3.29 -17.10 12.74
N LYS A 118 -2.24 -17.53 13.44
CA LYS A 118 -2.02 -17.17 14.86
C LYS A 118 -1.77 -15.67 15.00
N THR A 119 -0.90 -15.10 14.18
CA THR A 119 -0.61 -13.67 14.17
C THR A 119 -1.84 -12.86 13.76
N TYR A 120 -2.59 -13.34 12.75
CA TYR A 120 -3.85 -12.72 12.35
C TYR A 120 -4.82 -12.63 13.54
N ARG A 121 -5.08 -13.76 14.24
CA ARG A 121 -5.94 -13.79 15.42
C ARG A 121 -5.47 -12.85 16.53
N GLU A 122 -4.15 -12.79 16.77
CA GLU A 122 -3.56 -11.94 17.79
C GLU A 122 -3.81 -10.44 17.55
N PHE A 123 -3.76 -9.99 16.28
CA PHE A 123 -3.87 -8.58 15.92
C PHE A 123 -5.28 -8.15 15.53
N TYR A 124 -6.12 -9.07 15.04
CA TYR A 124 -7.49 -8.79 14.59
C TYR A 124 -8.58 -9.30 15.55
N GLY A 125 -8.21 -10.13 16.54
CA GLY A 125 -9.11 -10.55 17.62
C GLY A 125 -10.07 -11.70 17.27
N HIS A 126 -9.98 -12.26 16.06
CA HIS A 126 -10.80 -13.39 15.60
C HIS A 126 -10.02 -14.29 14.65
N ASP A 127 -10.51 -15.51 14.47
CA ASP A 127 -9.91 -16.45 13.51
C ASP A 127 -10.15 -15.97 12.07
N HIS A 128 -9.19 -16.27 11.20
CA HIS A 128 -9.33 -15.95 9.78
C HIS A 128 -10.40 -16.85 9.14
N PRO A 129 -11.40 -16.29 8.39
CA PRO A 129 -12.51 -17.09 7.85
C PRO A 129 -12.08 -18.16 6.83
N VAL A 130 -11.00 -17.92 6.09
CA VAL A 130 -10.48 -18.81 5.04
C VAL A 130 -8.95 -18.95 5.15
N PRO A 131 -8.44 -19.58 6.23
CA PRO A 131 -7.00 -19.62 6.50
C PRO A 131 -6.19 -20.33 5.41
N GLU A 132 -6.83 -21.20 4.62
CA GLU A 132 -6.20 -21.92 3.50
C GLU A 132 -5.79 -20.99 2.33
N LEU A 133 -6.22 -19.75 2.32
CA LEU A 133 -5.84 -18.76 1.32
C LEU A 133 -4.67 -17.85 1.77
N LEU A 134 -4.33 -17.81 3.05
CA LEU A 134 -3.29 -16.90 3.57
C LEU A 134 -1.95 -17.09 2.84
N GLY A 135 -1.41 -18.30 2.82
CA GLY A 135 -0.15 -18.58 2.12
C GLY A 135 -0.23 -18.59 0.59
N LYS A 136 -1.42 -18.34 -0.01
CA LYS A 136 -1.61 -18.26 -1.46
C LYS A 136 -1.66 -16.82 -1.97
N ALA A 137 -1.88 -15.88 -1.09
CA ALA A 137 -1.89 -14.47 -1.44
C ALA A 137 -0.46 -13.98 -1.69
N VAL A 138 -0.27 -13.21 -2.75
CA VAL A 138 0.98 -12.51 -3.02
C VAL A 138 0.91 -11.12 -2.42
N TYR A 139 1.90 -10.76 -1.62
CA TYR A 139 1.99 -9.41 -1.06
C TYR A 139 2.20 -8.37 -2.16
N GLY A 140 1.28 -7.43 -2.26
CA GLY A 140 1.15 -6.49 -3.38
C GLY A 140 2.06 -5.26 -3.29
N LEU A 141 3.36 -5.46 -3.05
CA LEU A 141 4.38 -4.42 -3.07
C LEU A 141 5.22 -4.58 -4.35
N PRO A 142 4.91 -3.86 -5.45
CA PRO A 142 5.48 -4.07 -6.78
C PRO A 142 6.99 -4.00 -6.83
N GLU A 143 7.60 -3.06 -6.15
CA GLU A 143 9.05 -2.85 -6.10
C GLU A 143 9.81 -4.08 -5.55
N ILE A 144 9.09 -4.96 -4.86
CA ILE A 144 9.66 -6.14 -4.20
C ILE A 144 9.20 -7.44 -4.85
N TYR A 145 7.92 -7.54 -5.20
CA TYR A 145 7.28 -8.80 -5.58
C TYR A 145 6.73 -8.81 -7.03
N ARG A 146 7.18 -7.90 -7.91
CA ARG A 146 6.68 -7.73 -9.29
C ARG A 146 6.48 -9.05 -10.03
N LYS A 147 7.48 -9.94 -10.03
CA LYS A 147 7.39 -11.25 -10.72
C LYS A 147 6.32 -12.15 -10.12
N LYS A 148 6.14 -12.14 -8.80
CA LYS A 148 5.08 -12.93 -8.16
C LYS A 148 3.69 -12.36 -8.43
N ILE A 149 3.58 -11.03 -8.46
CA ILE A 149 2.32 -10.32 -8.73
C ILE A 149 1.80 -10.63 -10.14
N SER A 150 2.66 -10.73 -11.15
CA SER A 150 2.23 -11.00 -12.54
C SER A 150 1.39 -12.28 -12.65
N ASP A 151 1.76 -13.33 -11.92
CA ASP A 151 1.14 -14.66 -11.99
C ASP A 151 0.10 -14.89 -10.89
N ALA A 152 -0.03 -13.95 -9.95
CA ALA A 152 -0.89 -14.10 -8.78
C ALA A 152 -2.38 -14.21 -9.15
N LYS A 153 -3.11 -15.09 -8.48
CA LYS A 153 -4.58 -15.13 -8.50
C LYS A 153 -5.19 -14.26 -7.41
N LEU A 154 -4.48 -14.10 -6.28
CA LEU A 154 -4.85 -13.28 -5.15
C LEU A 154 -3.67 -12.39 -4.78
N VAL A 155 -3.86 -11.07 -4.82
CA VAL A 155 -2.88 -10.07 -4.38
C VAL A 155 -3.42 -9.38 -3.15
N ALA A 156 -2.63 -9.31 -2.08
CA ALA A 156 -2.93 -8.56 -0.86
C ALA A 156 -2.13 -7.25 -0.87
N CYS A 157 -2.78 -6.13 -1.17
CA CYS A 157 -2.13 -4.83 -1.18
C CYS A 157 -1.72 -4.42 0.24
N PRO A 158 -0.51 -3.88 0.43
CA PRO A 158 -0.03 -3.37 1.71
C PRO A 158 -0.93 -2.32 2.33
N GLY A 159 -0.88 -2.19 3.65
CA GLY A 159 -1.38 -1.01 4.33
C GLY A 159 -0.54 0.24 4.00
N CYS A 160 -1.12 1.41 4.23
CA CYS A 160 -0.44 2.67 3.92
C CYS A 160 0.83 2.88 4.76
N TYR A 161 0.80 2.61 6.06
CA TYR A 161 2.01 2.65 6.90
C TYR A 161 3.05 1.60 6.49
N PRO A 162 2.70 0.31 6.26
CA PRO A 162 3.65 -0.68 5.74
C PRO A 162 4.38 -0.20 4.48
N THR A 163 3.67 0.35 3.50
CA THR A 163 4.32 0.89 2.29
C THR A 163 5.34 1.97 2.62
N SER A 164 4.99 2.93 3.49
CA SER A 164 5.87 4.05 3.86
C SER A 164 7.07 3.62 4.72
N ILE A 165 7.00 2.47 5.37
CA ILE A 165 8.05 1.94 6.27
C ILE A 165 8.92 0.91 5.57
N LEU A 166 8.31 -0.02 4.84
CA LEU A 166 9.03 -1.14 4.21
C LEU A 166 9.96 -0.65 3.09
N LEU A 167 9.46 0.22 2.20
CA LEU A 167 10.29 0.69 1.08
C LEU A 167 11.58 1.38 1.54
N PRO A 168 11.59 2.25 2.56
CA PRO A 168 12.86 2.78 3.09
C PRO A 168 13.75 1.74 3.79
N LEU A 169 13.19 0.75 4.50
CA LEU A 169 13.98 -0.17 5.33
C LEU A 169 14.54 -1.37 4.55
N LEU A 170 13.76 -1.92 3.62
CA LEU A 170 14.09 -3.19 2.97
C LEU A 170 15.45 -3.21 2.25
N PRO A 171 15.90 -2.15 1.55
CA PRO A 171 17.24 -2.15 0.95
C PRO A 171 18.36 -2.33 1.98
N LEU A 172 18.25 -1.67 3.13
CA LEU A 172 19.26 -1.74 4.19
C LEU A 172 19.27 -3.09 4.90
N ILE A 173 18.09 -3.71 5.05
CA ILE A 173 17.97 -5.05 5.63
C ILE A 173 18.55 -6.10 4.69
N ARG A 174 18.24 -6.04 3.39
CA ARG A 174 18.81 -6.94 2.38
C ARG A 174 20.32 -6.91 2.32
N GLU A 175 20.88 -5.72 2.43
CA GLU A 175 22.33 -5.49 2.44
C GLU A 175 22.96 -5.69 3.83
N LYS A 176 22.17 -6.10 4.84
CA LYS A 176 22.61 -6.34 6.23
C LYS A 176 23.29 -5.17 6.90
N VAL A 177 22.99 -3.95 6.48
CA VAL A 177 23.57 -2.72 7.06
C VAL A 177 22.73 -2.14 8.19
N ALA A 178 21.47 -2.49 8.28
CA ALA A 178 20.58 -2.09 9.39
C ALA A 178 20.77 -2.99 10.61
N ASN A 179 20.90 -2.40 11.78
CA ASN A 179 20.82 -3.12 13.05
C ASN A 179 19.35 -3.38 13.40
N LEU A 180 18.95 -4.65 13.40
CA LEU A 180 17.57 -5.07 13.59
C LEU A 180 17.05 -4.92 15.01
N ALA A 181 17.92 -4.77 16.00
CA ALA A 181 17.55 -4.69 17.41
C ALA A 181 16.91 -3.34 17.84
N ARG A 182 17.13 -2.29 17.04
CA ARG A 182 16.72 -0.92 17.42
C ARG A 182 16.19 -0.13 16.23
N ILE A 183 15.01 -0.52 15.75
CA ILE A 183 14.30 0.21 14.70
C ILE A 183 13.14 0.97 15.35
N LEU A 184 13.20 2.29 15.34
CA LEU A 184 12.17 3.17 15.88
C LEU A 184 11.48 3.90 14.73
N VAL A 185 10.16 3.87 14.71
CA VAL A 185 9.35 4.44 13.63
C VAL A 185 8.29 5.37 14.19
N THR A 186 8.23 6.58 13.66
CA THR A 186 7.14 7.53 13.89
C THR A 186 6.52 7.90 12.55
N SER A 187 5.20 7.78 12.44
CA SER A 187 4.48 8.17 11.23
C SER A 187 3.32 9.09 11.56
N LEU A 188 3.14 10.13 10.75
CA LEU A 188 2.05 11.08 10.85
C LEU A 188 1.12 10.88 9.65
N SER A 189 -0.16 10.61 9.88
CA SER A 189 -1.14 10.30 8.84
C SER A 189 -2.32 11.24 8.85
N GLY A 190 -2.77 11.63 7.66
CA GLY A 190 -4.03 12.30 7.47
C GLY A 190 -5.23 11.42 7.84
N VAL A 191 -6.36 12.07 8.15
CA VAL A 191 -7.59 11.47 8.71
C VAL A 191 -8.26 10.47 7.76
N SER A 192 -8.11 10.62 6.44
CA SER A 192 -8.70 9.70 5.46
C SER A 192 -8.24 8.24 5.61
N GLY A 193 -7.10 8.02 6.28
CA GLY A 193 -6.59 6.68 6.61
C GLY A 193 -7.50 5.88 7.56
N ALA A 194 -8.34 6.55 8.34
CA ALA A 194 -9.35 5.92 9.21
C ALA A 194 -10.56 5.39 8.45
N GLY A 195 -10.70 5.73 7.17
CA GLY A 195 -11.88 5.39 6.36
C GLY A 195 -13.07 6.31 6.64
N ARG A 196 -14.23 5.96 6.08
CA ARG A 196 -15.47 6.75 6.17
C ARG A 196 -16.33 6.37 7.38
N LYS A 197 -15.69 6.06 8.50
CA LYS A 197 -16.41 5.76 9.74
C LYS A 197 -16.95 7.03 10.38
N VAL A 198 -18.14 6.94 10.98
CA VAL A 198 -18.72 8.00 11.81
C VAL A 198 -18.33 7.70 13.27
N GLU A 199 -17.27 8.31 13.72
CA GLU A 199 -16.78 8.22 15.11
C GLU A 199 -16.48 9.64 15.60
N ALA A 200 -16.70 9.90 16.90
CA ALA A 200 -16.48 11.21 17.50
C ALA A 200 -15.04 11.72 17.23
N ASP A 201 -14.08 10.83 17.36
CA ASP A 201 -12.65 11.11 17.17
C ASP A 201 -12.29 11.66 15.77
N TYR A 202 -13.16 11.46 14.77
CA TYR A 202 -12.93 11.89 13.38
C TYR A 202 -13.83 13.03 12.94
N LEU A 203 -14.60 13.63 13.85
CA LEU A 203 -15.36 14.85 13.59
C LEU A 203 -14.41 16.01 13.30
N PHE A 204 -14.85 16.92 12.43
CA PHE A 204 -14.01 18.07 12.03
C PHE A 204 -13.50 18.86 13.24
N ALA A 205 -14.37 19.12 14.23
CA ALA A 205 -14.00 19.86 15.44
C ALA A 205 -12.97 19.14 16.33
N GLU A 206 -12.88 17.81 16.22
CA GLU A 206 -11.94 16.99 17.01
C GLU A 206 -10.62 16.76 16.29
N CYS A 207 -10.63 16.80 14.94
CA CYS A 207 -9.45 16.58 14.11
C CYS A 207 -8.76 17.86 13.68
N ASN A 208 -9.52 18.96 13.52
CA ASN A 208 -8.95 20.21 13.06
C ASN A 208 -8.03 20.81 14.13
N GLU A 209 -6.83 21.27 13.72
CA GLU A 209 -5.82 21.86 14.62
C GLU A 209 -5.39 20.91 15.78
N SER A 210 -5.61 19.61 15.62
CA SER A 210 -5.31 18.61 16.65
C SER A 210 -4.41 17.50 16.09
N MET A 211 -3.40 17.09 16.87
CA MET A 211 -2.54 15.96 16.56
C MET A 211 -2.45 15.04 17.79
N ARG A 212 -2.54 13.72 17.55
CA ARG A 212 -2.44 12.75 18.65
C ARG A 212 -1.83 11.43 18.21
N PRO A 213 -1.05 10.74 19.10
CA PRO A 213 -0.69 9.35 18.87
C PRO A 213 -1.93 8.45 19.03
N TYR A 214 -1.93 7.32 18.35
CA TYR A 214 -2.98 6.30 18.49
C TYR A 214 -2.42 4.89 18.28
N GLY A 215 -3.17 3.86 18.73
CA GLY A 215 -2.79 2.46 18.50
C GLY A 215 -1.44 2.05 19.11
N VAL A 216 -0.97 2.75 20.14
CA VAL A 216 0.29 2.44 20.83
C VAL A 216 -0.01 1.52 22.03
N PRO A 217 0.82 0.51 22.30
CA PRO A 217 2.03 0.09 21.57
C PRO A 217 1.73 -0.91 20.42
N LYS A 218 0.47 -1.27 20.19
CA LYS A 218 0.08 -2.34 19.27
C LYS A 218 -0.89 -1.85 18.19
N HIS A 219 -0.33 -1.28 17.11
CA HIS A 219 -1.10 -0.96 15.91
C HIS A 219 -1.22 -2.20 15.00
N ARG A 220 -2.36 -2.37 14.31
CA ARG A 220 -2.61 -3.53 13.43
C ARG A 220 -1.54 -3.73 12.35
N HIS A 221 -1.05 -2.64 11.76
CA HIS A 221 -0.01 -2.70 10.74
C HIS A 221 1.36 -3.21 11.26
N LEU A 222 1.58 -3.27 12.58
CA LEU A 222 2.82 -3.84 13.12
C LEU A 222 3.03 -5.29 12.67
N SER A 223 1.98 -6.11 12.73
CA SER A 223 2.08 -7.52 12.33
C SER A 223 2.53 -7.69 10.89
N GLU A 224 2.00 -6.86 10.00
CA GLU A 224 2.34 -6.84 8.57
C GLU A 224 3.78 -6.35 8.34
N ILE A 225 4.18 -5.25 9.00
CA ILE A 225 5.53 -4.69 8.88
C ILE A 225 6.57 -5.70 9.39
N GLU A 226 6.38 -6.21 10.60
CA GLU A 226 7.32 -7.12 11.24
C GLU A 226 7.44 -8.46 10.49
N GLU A 227 6.34 -8.98 9.92
CA GLU A 227 6.37 -10.18 9.09
C GLU A 227 7.22 -9.94 7.84
N GLN A 228 6.97 -8.86 7.11
CA GLN A 228 7.75 -8.55 5.90
C GLN A 228 9.22 -8.28 6.20
N LEU A 229 9.53 -7.51 7.24
CA LEU A 229 10.92 -7.27 7.65
C LEU A 229 11.62 -8.58 8.04
N SER A 230 10.92 -9.47 8.75
CA SER A 230 11.47 -10.78 9.19
C SER A 230 11.74 -11.72 8.01
N VAL A 231 10.87 -11.73 6.99
CA VAL A 231 11.09 -12.49 5.75
C VAL A 231 12.38 -12.07 5.06
N PHE A 232 12.66 -10.77 4.99
CA PHE A 232 13.87 -10.25 4.34
C PHE A 232 15.13 -10.35 5.20
N ALA A 233 14.99 -10.26 6.51
CA ALA A 233 16.09 -10.43 7.45
C ALA A 233 16.53 -11.90 7.59
N GLY A 234 15.62 -12.85 7.35
CA GLY A 234 15.81 -14.28 7.65
C GLY A 234 15.74 -14.59 9.15
N GLU A 235 15.35 -13.65 9.97
CA GLU A 235 15.16 -13.78 11.42
C GLU A 235 14.03 -12.87 11.91
N LYS A 236 13.55 -13.12 13.12
CA LYS A 236 12.47 -12.31 13.70
C LYS A 236 12.90 -10.86 13.93
N VAL A 237 12.20 -9.93 13.32
CA VAL A 237 12.36 -8.48 13.50
C VAL A 237 11.17 -7.93 14.26
N THR A 238 11.44 -7.10 15.26
CA THR A 238 10.43 -6.31 15.97
C THR A 238 10.81 -4.84 15.92
N ILE A 239 9.82 -3.97 15.77
CA ILE A 239 10.03 -2.53 15.71
C ILE A 239 9.19 -1.81 16.75
N GLN A 240 9.64 -0.63 17.16
CA GLN A 240 8.78 0.29 17.91
C GLN A 240 8.12 1.24 16.93
N PHE A 241 6.78 1.24 16.90
CA PHE A 241 5.99 2.04 15.98
C PHE A 241 5.01 2.95 16.71
N THR A 242 5.07 4.24 16.41
CA THR A 242 4.18 5.26 16.99
C THR A 242 3.49 6.03 15.86
N PRO A 243 2.28 5.64 15.45
CA PRO A 243 1.49 6.40 14.50
C PRO A 243 0.81 7.60 15.17
N HIS A 244 0.67 8.68 14.40
CA HIS A 244 -0.06 9.89 14.82
C HIS A 244 -1.13 10.24 13.79
N LEU A 245 -2.28 10.68 14.27
CA LEU A 245 -3.29 11.35 13.47
C LEU A 245 -2.96 12.84 13.45
N VAL A 246 -2.97 13.44 12.25
CA VAL A 246 -2.68 14.87 12.07
C VAL A 246 -3.80 15.55 11.27
N PRO A 247 -3.98 16.87 11.37
CA PRO A 247 -5.08 17.61 10.74
C PRO A 247 -4.87 17.80 9.23
N LEU A 248 -4.66 16.70 8.52
CA LEU A 248 -4.57 16.62 7.07
C LEU A 248 -5.64 15.67 6.54
N ASN A 249 -6.17 15.92 5.35
CA ASN A 249 -7.04 14.95 4.70
C ASN A 249 -6.25 13.74 4.23
N ARG A 250 -5.15 13.96 3.50
CA ARG A 250 -4.31 12.93 2.86
C ARG A 250 -2.83 13.18 3.17
N GLY A 251 -2.08 12.12 3.05
CA GLY A 251 -0.64 12.11 3.19
C GLY A 251 -0.18 11.39 4.44
N ILE A 252 0.93 10.69 4.30
CA ILE A 252 1.70 10.11 5.41
C ILE A 252 3.13 10.62 5.27
N ILE A 253 3.69 11.08 6.38
CA ILE A 253 5.13 11.28 6.52
C ILE A 253 5.65 10.33 7.60
N THR A 254 6.70 9.60 7.29
CA THR A 254 7.31 8.61 8.19
C THR A 254 8.75 8.98 8.45
N THR A 255 9.16 8.91 9.71
CA THR A 255 10.57 9.05 10.15
C THR A 255 10.98 7.77 10.86
N ILE A 256 12.11 7.21 10.44
CA ILE A 256 12.66 5.96 10.97
C ILE A 256 14.07 6.24 11.49
N TYR A 257 14.35 5.81 12.70
CA TYR A 257 15.69 5.84 13.28
C TYR A 257 16.21 4.40 13.36
N VAL A 258 17.35 4.15 12.73
CA VAL A 258 17.99 2.85 12.71
C VAL A 258 19.48 2.99 12.97
N ASP A 259 20.00 2.13 13.85
CA ASP A 259 21.44 2.00 14.05
C ASP A 259 22.03 1.21 12.86
N LEU A 260 23.23 1.55 12.45
CA LEU A 260 23.91 0.83 11.37
C LEU A 260 24.92 -0.17 11.95
N ASN A 261 24.95 -1.36 11.37
CA ASN A 261 26.00 -2.35 11.63
C ASN A 261 27.37 -1.84 11.18
N GLU A 262 28.42 -2.55 11.54
CA GLU A 262 29.75 -2.27 11.01
C GLU A 262 29.78 -2.54 9.49
N MET A 263 30.56 -1.73 8.77
CA MET A 263 30.58 -1.80 7.29
C MET A 263 31.17 -3.10 6.75
N SER A 264 31.91 -3.85 7.58
CA SER A 264 32.48 -5.16 7.23
C SER A 264 31.41 -6.21 6.85
N ASP A 265 30.19 -6.04 7.31
CA ASP A 265 29.13 -7.05 7.24
C ASP A 265 28.19 -6.91 6.02
N ALA A 266 28.36 -5.86 5.20
CA ALA A 266 27.53 -5.60 4.02
C ALA A 266 27.96 -6.46 2.81
N PRO A 267 27.18 -7.47 2.36
CA PRO A 267 27.63 -8.46 1.37
C PRO A 267 27.86 -7.92 -0.04
N SER A 268 27.19 -6.85 -0.42
CA SER A 268 27.14 -6.34 -1.79
C SER A 268 27.72 -4.92 -1.95
N ALA A 269 28.26 -4.33 -0.88
CA ALA A 269 28.92 -3.05 -1.00
C ALA A 269 30.18 -3.20 -1.83
N ASP A 270 30.38 -2.29 -2.79
CA ASP A 270 31.66 -2.14 -3.50
C ASP A 270 32.80 -2.14 -2.45
N GLU A 271 33.77 -3.03 -2.61
CA GLU A 271 34.90 -3.19 -1.69
C GLU A 271 35.65 -1.85 -1.49
N ARG A 272 35.60 -0.97 -2.47
CA ARG A 272 36.12 0.37 -2.41
C ARG A 272 35.39 1.26 -1.41
N LEU A 273 34.05 1.18 -1.37
CA LEU A 273 33.20 1.93 -0.41
C LEU A 273 33.38 1.42 1.03
N ARG A 274 33.60 0.11 1.20
CA ARG A 274 33.94 -0.47 2.52
C ARG A 274 35.31 0.06 3.03
N ARG A 275 36.29 0.15 2.15
CA ARG A 275 37.66 0.61 2.49
C ARG A 275 37.70 2.09 2.87
N THR A 276 36.88 2.94 2.23
CA THR A 276 36.90 4.39 2.51
C THR A 276 36.13 4.75 3.79
N GLY A 277 35.31 3.87 4.32
CA GLY A 277 34.46 4.16 5.47
C GLY A 277 33.34 5.19 5.19
N ASP A 278 33.10 5.53 3.92
CA ASP A 278 32.11 6.51 3.51
C ASP A 278 30.70 5.90 3.54
N ARG A 279 30.07 5.95 4.71
CA ARG A 279 28.71 5.47 4.96
C ARG A 279 27.67 6.15 4.06
N ARG A 280 27.88 7.40 3.69
CA ARG A 280 26.94 8.15 2.85
C ARG A 280 26.90 7.55 1.44
N SER A 281 28.04 7.47 0.79
CA SER A 281 28.14 6.87 -0.56
C SER A 281 27.68 5.41 -0.58
N LEU A 282 27.87 4.66 0.50
CA LEU A 282 27.35 3.30 0.61
C LEU A 282 25.82 3.29 0.61
N ILE A 283 25.18 4.14 1.40
CA ILE A 283 23.70 4.20 1.48
C ILE A 283 23.12 4.68 0.15
N ASP A 284 23.73 5.69 -0.48
CA ASP A 284 23.34 6.18 -1.80
C ASP A 284 23.38 5.03 -2.84
N ALA A 285 24.45 4.23 -2.85
CA ALA A 285 24.59 3.10 -3.77
C ALA A 285 23.55 2.00 -3.50
N ILE A 286 23.22 1.71 -2.24
CA ILE A 286 22.21 0.73 -1.85
C ILE A 286 20.83 1.14 -2.38
N TYR A 287 20.42 2.38 -2.16
CA TYR A 287 19.13 2.86 -2.65
C TYR A 287 19.07 2.96 -4.17
N GLN A 288 20.13 3.45 -4.80
CA GLN A 288 20.23 3.52 -6.27
C GLN A 288 20.12 2.12 -6.90
N LYS A 289 20.79 1.12 -6.32
CA LYS A 289 20.70 -0.29 -6.76
C LYS A 289 19.30 -0.85 -6.59
N ALA A 290 18.64 -0.52 -5.47
CA ALA A 290 17.31 -1.07 -5.15
C ALA A 290 16.18 -0.43 -5.96
N TYR A 291 16.26 0.88 -6.20
CA TYR A 291 15.13 1.67 -6.68
C TYR A 291 15.45 2.65 -7.81
N GLY A 292 16.67 2.64 -8.35
CA GLY A 292 17.06 3.58 -9.42
C GLY A 292 16.15 3.53 -10.65
N ASP A 293 15.62 2.35 -10.97
CA ASP A 293 14.74 2.11 -12.11
C ASP A 293 13.25 1.98 -11.73
N GLU A 294 12.90 2.18 -10.45
CA GLU A 294 11.52 2.03 -9.98
C GLU A 294 10.68 3.28 -10.30
N PRO A 295 9.61 3.14 -11.11
CA PRO A 295 8.91 4.29 -11.69
C PRO A 295 8.19 5.16 -10.65
N PHE A 296 7.88 4.61 -9.48
CA PHE A 296 7.14 5.33 -8.44
C PHE A 296 7.95 5.61 -7.17
N VAL A 297 9.26 5.37 -7.20
CA VAL A 297 10.16 5.69 -6.07
C VAL A 297 11.04 6.88 -6.46
N ARG A 298 10.93 7.98 -5.73
CA ARG A 298 11.80 9.14 -5.90
C ARG A 298 12.83 9.17 -4.78
N LEU A 299 14.09 8.99 -5.15
CA LEU A 299 15.22 9.03 -4.23
C LEU A 299 15.69 10.48 -4.05
N LEU A 300 15.31 11.09 -2.93
CA LEU A 300 15.72 12.47 -2.60
C LEU A 300 17.12 12.54 -2.00
N GLY A 301 17.64 11.40 -1.56
CA GLY A 301 18.95 11.30 -0.96
C GLY A 301 19.08 12.16 0.30
N ASP A 302 20.22 12.82 0.42
CA ASP A 302 20.47 13.75 1.53
C ASP A 302 20.29 15.24 1.16
N LYS A 303 19.78 15.54 -0.05
CA LYS A 303 19.64 16.91 -0.55
C LYS A 303 18.29 17.54 -0.18
N LEU A 304 17.20 16.76 -0.25
CA LEU A 304 15.84 17.22 -0.05
C LEU A 304 15.16 16.47 1.09
N PHE A 305 14.07 17.01 1.60
CA PHE A 305 13.19 16.34 2.56
C PHE A 305 11.89 15.94 1.86
N PRO A 306 11.31 14.76 2.20
CA PRO A 306 9.98 14.40 1.76
C PRO A 306 8.94 15.38 2.31
N ASP A 307 7.93 15.68 1.50
CA ASP A 307 6.83 16.55 1.89
C ASP A 307 5.52 15.98 1.31
N THR A 308 4.50 15.88 2.15
CA THR A 308 3.20 15.29 1.77
C THR A 308 2.54 16.02 0.61
N LYS A 309 2.71 17.34 0.47
CA LYS A 309 2.16 18.12 -0.65
C LYS A 309 2.70 17.67 -2.01
N ASN A 310 3.92 17.12 -2.08
CA ASN A 310 4.57 16.69 -3.31
C ASN A 310 4.14 15.30 -3.78
N VAL A 311 3.49 14.53 -2.90
CA VAL A 311 3.03 13.16 -3.17
C VAL A 311 1.51 13.03 -3.16
N THR A 312 0.78 13.98 -2.58
CA THR A 312 -0.68 13.97 -2.53
C THR A 312 -1.29 13.90 -3.93
N GLY A 313 -2.21 12.94 -4.15
CA GLY A 313 -2.84 12.67 -5.43
C GLY A 313 -1.98 11.89 -6.43
N THR A 314 -0.77 11.47 -6.04
CA THR A 314 0.16 10.74 -6.91
C THR A 314 0.45 9.34 -6.38
N ASN A 315 0.94 8.44 -7.25
CA ASN A 315 1.39 7.11 -6.85
C ASN A 315 2.89 7.07 -6.44
N PHE A 316 3.51 8.23 -6.18
CA PHE A 316 4.91 8.28 -5.77
C PHE A 316 5.09 8.05 -4.28
N ILE A 317 6.26 7.48 -3.95
CA ILE A 317 6.89 7.58 -2.63
C ILE A 317 8.17 8.39 -2.76
N ASP A 318 8.36 9.37 -1.87
CA ASP A 318 9.61 10.10 -1.68
C ASP A 318 10.39 9.43 -0.55
N ILE A 319 11.68 9.15 -0.78
CA ILE A 319 12.58 8.55 0.22
C ILE A 319 13.83 9.43 0.36
N ALA A 320 14.14 9.81 1.61
CA ALA A 320 15.35 10.54 1.96
C ALA A 320 16.06 9.90 3.16
N TRP A 321 17.34 10.17 3.29
CA TRP A 321 18.14 9.66 4.41
C TRP A 321 19.18 10.68 4.86
N ARG A 322 19.50 10.63 6.17
CA ARG A 322 20.50 11.48 6.83
C ARG A 322 21.28 10.65 7.83
N PRO A 323 22.57 10.34 7.57
CA PRO A 323 23.46 9.86 8.64
C PRO A 323 23.64 10.97 9.69
N ASP A 324 23.39 10.67 10.96
CA ASP A 324 23.73 11.56 12.07
C ASP A 324 25.04 11.11 12.72
N PRO A 325 26.16 11.82 12.52
CA PRO A 325 27.45 11.43 13.06
C PRO A 325 27.53 11.52 14.59
N ARG A 326 26.67 12.32 15.22
CA ARG A 326 26.66 12.50 16.69
C ARG A 326 26.06 11.29 17.40
N THR A 327 24.97 10.74 16.85
CA THR A 327 24.27 9.60 17.42
C THR A 327 24.67 8.28 16.77
N ARG A 328 25.41 8.30 15.66
CA ARG A 328 25.77 7.17 14.80
C ARG A 328 24.56 6.46 14.19
N ARG A 329 23.41 7.15 14.12
CA ARG A 329 22.16 6.63 13.54
C ARG A 329 21.96 7.10 12.11
N LEU A 330 21.22 6.31 11.39
CA LEU A 330 20.62 6.72 10.13
C LEU A 330 19.19 7.15 10.39
N ILE A 331 18.82 8.32 9.89
CA ILE A 331 17.47 8.83 9.88
C ILE A 331 16.93 8.64 8.48
N LEU A 332 15.93 7.77 8.32
CA LEU A 332 15.19 7.60 7.07
C LEU A 332 13.90 8.39 7.14
N MET A 333 13.51 8.97 6.03
CA MET A 333 12.26 9.71 5.93
C MET A 333 11.56 9.33 4.64
N SER A 334 10.24 9.19 4.69
CA SER A 334 9.43 8.97 3.48
C SER A 334 8.13 9.73 3.53
N ALA A 335 7.57 10.04 2.35
CA ALA A 335 6.23 10.58 2.20
C ALA A 335 5.46 9.84 1.10
N ILE A 336 4.18 9.59 1.34
CA ILE A 336 3.22 9.02 0.37
C ILE A 336 1.85 9.66 0.51
N ASP A 337 1.01 9.55 -0.52
CA ASP A 337 -0.44 9.69 -0.36
C ASP A 337 -1.01 8.34 0.14
N ASN A 338 -1.66 8.37 1.30
CA ASN A 338 -2.20 7.17 1.95
C ASN A 338 -3.35 6.49 1.17
N LEU A 339 -4.03 7.21 0.28
CA LEU A 339 -5.09 6.65 -0.60
C LEU A 339 -4.57 6.26 -1.99
N MET A 340 -3.41 6.80 -2.43
CA MET A 340 -2.79 6.46 -3.71
C MET A 340 -1.72 5.38 -3.52
N LYS A 341 -0.45 5.75 -3.35
CA LYS A 341 0.64 4.77 -3.14
C LYS A 341 0.42 3.91 -1.90
N GLY A 342 -0.29 4.43 -0.91
CA GLY A 342 -0.68 3.69 0.29
C GLY A 342 -1.88 2.75 0.11
N ALA A 343 -2.61 2.77 -1.01
CA ALA A 343 -3.81 1.94 -1.23
C ALA A 343 -4.18 1.79 -2.72
N SER A 344 -5.04 2.68 -3.24
CA SER A 344 -5.71 2.49 -4.55
C SER A 344 -4.75 2.58 -5.73
N GLY A 345 -3.81 3.52 -5.72
CA GLY A 345 -2.80 3.66 -6.77
C GLY A 345 -1.89 2.45 -6.84
N GLN A 346 -1.45 1.92 -5.69
CA GLN A 346 -0.67 0.68 -5.62
C GLN A 346 -1.47 -0.52 -6.11
N ALA A 347 -2.77 -0.60 -5.83
CA ALA A 347 -3.63 -1.65 -6.35
C ALA A 347 -3.76 -1.59 -7.88
N ILE A 348 -3.85 -0.40 -8.49
CA ILE A 348 -3.81 -0.22 -9.94
C ILE A 348 -2.42 -0.59 -10.50
N GLN A 349 -1.34 -0.24 -9.82
CA GLN A 349 0.00 -0.67 -10.20
C GLN A 349 0.12 -2.21 -10.23
N CYS A 350 -0.40 -2.90 -9.21
CA CYS A 350 -0.49 -4.37 -9.20
C CYS A 350 -1.37 -4.91 -10.34
N PHE A 351 -2.51 -4.27 -10.60
CA PHE A 351 -3.41 -4.63 -11.70
C PHE A 351 -2.69 -4.53 -13.05
N ASN A 352 -1.97 -3.45 -13.31
CA ASN A 352 -1.20 -3.26 -14.54
C ASN A 352 -0.18 -4.37 -14.74
N ILE A 353 0.57 -4.74 -13.69
CA ILE A 353 1.53 -5.84 -13.70
C ILE A 353 0.81 -7.17 -13.99
N MET A 354 -0.28 -7.46 -13.29
CA MET A 354 -1.08 -8.68 -13.49
C MET A 354 -1.60 -8.85 -14.90
N ARG A 355 -1.85 -7.75 -15.61
CA ARG A 355 -2.35 -7.75 -17.01
C ARG A 355 -1.26 -7.59 -18.05
N GLY A 356 -0.02 -7.42 -17.65
CA GLY A 356 1.10 -7.13 -18.55
C GLY A 356 0.97 -5.77 -19.25
N TYR A 357 0.25 -4.84 -18.64
CA TYR A 357 0.18 -3.45 -19.10
C TYR A 357 1.43 -2.69 -18.63
N ARG A 358 1.64 -1.49 -19.17
CA ARG A 358 2.69 -0.61 -18.65
C ARG A 358 2.36 -0.26 -17.21
N GLU A 359 3.28 -0.53 -16.29
CA GLU A 359 3.08 -0.38 -14.85
C GLU A 359 2.58 1.01 -14.43
N THR A 360 3.00 2.02 -15.19
CA THR A 360 2.65 3.43 -14.97
C THR A 360 1.34 3.87 -15.64
N GLU A 361 0.65 2.99 -16.36
CA GLU A 361 -0.54 3.37 -17.12
C GLU A 361 -1.65 3.90 -16.20
N ASP A 362 -2.16 5.11 -16.49
CA ASP A 362 -3.13 5.90 -15.71
C ASP A 362 -2.67 6.28 -14.28
N LEU A 363 -1.38 6.21 -13.97
CA LEU A 363 -0.82 6.56 -12.66
C LEU A 363 0.20 7.72 -12.71
N LEU A 364 0.55 8.20 -13.91
CA LEU A 364 1.41 9.37 -14.15
C LEU A 364 0.61 10.55 -14.65
#